data_1050c47fffbd46c54fc013896aa985b4
#
_entry.id   1050c47fffbd46c54fc013896aa985b4
#
_cell.length_a   1.000
_cell.length_b   1.000
_cell.length_c   1.000
_cell.angle_alpha   90.00
_cell.angle_beta   90.00
_cell.angle_gamma   90.00
#
_symmetry.space_group_name_H-M   'P 1'
#
loop_
_entity.id
_entity.type
_entity.pdbx_description
1 polymer ?
#
loop_
_entity_poly.entity_id
_entity_poly.type
_entity_poly.pdbx_seq_one_letter_code
_entity_poly.pdbx_strand_id
1 'polypeptide(L)'
;MNEVILKSQISYYETCEEFAKDFNLGSDDLVLTNEYIYNPYFGDLGLKVHTIFQEKYGLGEPTDVMVDAILEAAAKTDCKRIVAIGGGTVIDIAKIMAVSAGESLDSLYEAPDKIEKKRGLVILPTTCGTGSEVTNISIVNRTRLGTKVGLVSPHMYADDAVLVPELLKGLPFGVFATSSIDALVHAVESSLSPKATPYTKLFGYKAIEMIIRGYQKIAAEGKEARIPIMKDFLIASNYAGIAFGTAGCAAVHATSYPLGGTYHVAHGESNYAMFTGVLKNYMEIRQDGEIAFMNQRLATLLGCSTKDVYDKLDELLGTILPKKALHEYGVKPEELEVFTKSVMERQGRLMANNFVPLDAQRVLKIYKELF
;
A
#
# COMPACT_ATOMS: atom_id res chain seq x y z
N MET A 1 4.71 20.13 -15.21
CA MET A 1 4.79 18.82 -14.48
C MET A 1 4.38 19.10 -13.04
N ASN A 2 3.55 18.22 -12.45
CA ASN A 2 3.17 18.40 -11.05
C ASN A 2 4.32 17.95 -10.15
N GLU A 3 4.69 18.76 -9.16
CA GLU A 3 5.75 18.46 -8.19
C GLU A 3 5.28 17.48 -7.10
N VAL A 4 4.04 17.65 -6.64
CA VAL A 4 3.33 16.74 -5.74
C VAL A 4 1.83 16.95 -5.92
N ILE A 5 1.06 15.86 -5.81
CA ILE A 5 -0.40 15.94 -5.82
C ILE A 5 -0.89 15.41 -4.48
N LEU A 6 -1.51 16.29 -3.71
CA LEU A 6 -2.18 15.97 -2.46
C LEU A 6 -3.54 16.65 -2.49
N LYS A 7 -4.61 15.89 -2.71
CA LYS A 7 -5.98 16.42 -2.81
C LYS A 7 -6.80 16.16 -1.56
N SER A 8 -6.43 15.15 -0.77
CA SER A 8 -7.11 14.83 0.47
C SER A 8 -6.70 15.81 1.58
N GLN A 9 -7.66 16.27 2.37
CA GLN A 9 -7.37 16.87 3.66
C GLN A 9 -6.85 15.78 4.60
N ILE A 10 -5.77 16.02 5.33
CA ILE A 10 -5.23 15.08 6.31
C ILE A 10 -5.60 15.54 7.70
N SER A 11 -6.33 14.70 8.44
CA SER A 11 -6.77 14.96 9.80
C SER A 11 -6.26 13.89 10.76
N TYR A 12 -6.12 14.25 12.02
CA TYR A 12 -5.64 13.36 13.08
C TYR A 12 -6.58 13.42 14.28
N TYR A 13 -6.95 12.26 14.80
CA TYR A 13 -7.71 12.11 16.04
C TYR A 13 -7.07 11.04 16.93
N GLU A 14 -7.12 11.22 18.23
CA GLU A 14 -6.59 10.23 19.18
C GLU A 14 -7.51 9.00 19.25
N THR A 15 -8.84 9.21 19.14
CA THR A 15 -9.86 8.17 19.29
C THR A 15 -10.87 8.15 18.14
N CYS A 16 -11.49 7.00 17.95
CA CYS A 16 -12.59 6.83 16.99
C CYS A 16 -13.84 7.59 17.41
N GLU A 17 -14.07 7.77 18.71
CA GLU A 17 -15.19 8.55 19.24
C GLU A 17 -15.06 10.03 18.89
N GLU A 18 -13.85 10.62 19.08
CA GLU A 18 -13.57 12.00 18.67
C GLU A 18 -13.84 12.22 17.19
N PHE A 19 -13.33 11.31 16.34
CA PHE A 19 -13.56 11.34 14.91
C PHE A 19 -15.06 11.27 14.58
N ALA A 20 -15.79 10.28 15.14
CA ALA A 20 -17.20 10.05 14.83
C ALA A 20 -18.06 11.26 15.20
N LYS A 21 -17.72 11.93 16.31
CA LYS A 21 -18.40 13.15 16.79
C LYS A 21 -18.10 14.35 15.88
N ASP A 22 -16.82 14.59 15.56
CA ASP A 22 -16.41 15.76 14.78
C ASP A 22 -16.93 15.69 13.33
N PHE A 23 -16.88 14.48 12.74
CA PHE A 23 -17.45 14.22 11.42
C PHE A 23 -18.97 14.08 11.40
N ASN A 24 -19.62 14.13 12.57
CA ASN A 24 -21.08 13.99 12.74
C ASN A 24 -21.63 12.79 11.94
N LEU A 25 -21.08 11.61 12.20
CA LEU A 25 -21.47 10.39 11.47
C LEU A 25 -22.95 10.08 11.71
N GLY A 26 -23.72 9.85 10.63
CA GLY A 26 -25.16 9.68 10.71
C GLY A 26 -25.77 8.98 9.49
N SER A 27 -27.07 9.20 9.29
CA SER A 27 -27.89 8.48 8.29
C SER A 27 -27.48 8.72 6.83
N ASP A 28 -26.75 9.79 6.54
CA ASP A 28 -26.22 10.10 5.21
C ASP A 28 -24.92 9.34 4.91
N ASP A 29 -24.36 8.60 5.89
CA ASP A 29 -23.10 7.90 5.79
C ASP A 29 -23.29 6.40 5.54
N LEU A 30 -22.48 5.87 4.64
CA LEU A 30 -22.28 4.44 4.46
C LEU A 30 -20.84 4.08 4.89
N VAL A 31 -20.73 3.34 5.99
CA VAL A 31 -19.46 2.84 6.50
C VAL A 31 -19.14 1.51 5.83
N LEU A 32 -18.06 1.47 5.04
CA LEU A 32 -17.46 0.24 4.56
C LEU A 32 -16.29 -0.15 5.49
N THR A 33 -16.38 -1.32 6.11
CA THR A 33 -15.42 -1.74 7.13
C THR A 33 -15.41 -3.26 7.27
N ASN A 34 -14.72 -3.76 8.30
CA ASN A 34 -14.80 -5.14 8.75
C ASN A 34 -15.48 -5.19 10.14
N GLU A 35 -16.24 -6.25 10.40
CA GLU A 35 -17.01 -6.41 11.65
C GLU A 35 -16.08 -6.42 12.88
N TYR A 36 -14.91 -7.07 12.76
CA TYR A 36 -13.89 -7.11 13.81
C TYR A 36 -13.15 -5.78 14.04
N ILE A 37 -13.31 -4.80 13.14
CA ILE A 37 -12.83 -3.41 13.32
C ILE A 37 -13.98 -2.55 13.86
N TYR A 38 -15.18 -2.65 13.27
CA TYR A 38 -16.29 -1.78 13.63
C TYR A 38 -16.75 -1.99 15.07
N ASN A 39 -16.99 -3.25 15.46
CA ASN A 39 -17.57 -3.55 16.76
C ASN A 39 -16.74 -3.03 17.95
N PRO A 40 -15.41 -3.22 18.02
CA PRO A 40 -14.62 -2.73 19.16
C PRO A 40 -14.52 -1.22 19.28
N TYR A 41 -14.60 -0.47 18.17
CA TYR A 41 -14.29 0.96 18.14
C TYR A 41 -15.50 1.86 17.90
N PHE A 42 -16.57 1.33 17.27
CA PHE A 42 -17.74 2.11 16.87
C PHE A 42 -19.05 1.47 17.34
N GLY A 43 -19.06 0.19 17.73
CA GLY A 43 -20.28 -0.56 18.05
C GLY A 43 -21.12 0.07 19.16
N ASP A 44 -20.47 0.57 20.21
CA ASP A 44 -21.15 1.16 21.37
C ASP A 44 -21.45 2.67 21.24
N LEU A 45 -21.06 3.31 20.12
CA LEU A 45 -21.26 4.75 19.92
C LEU A 45 -22.69 5.12 19.51
N GLY A 46 -23.55 4.13 19.24
CA GLY A 46 -24.96 4.37 18.88
C GLY A 46 -25.16 5.12 17.56
N LEU A 47 -24.20 5.00 16.62
CA LEU A 47 -24.23 5.69 15.33
C LEU A 47 -25.39 5.19 14.46
N LYS A 48 -26.09 6.11 13.82
CA LYS A 48 -27.17 5.81 12.87
C LYS A 48 -26.66 5.80 11.43
N VAL A 49 -25.66 4.97 11.16
CA VAL A 49 -25.01 4.83 9.85
C VAL A 49 -25.47 3.57 9.14
N HIS A 50 -25.43 3.57 7.81
CA HIS A 50 -25.47 2.32 7.05
C HIS A 50 -24.09 1.63 7.15
N THR A 51 -24.08 0.29 7.29
CA THR A 51 -22.81 -0.44 7.42
C THR A 51 -22.77 -1.59 6.45
N ILE A 52 -21.66 -1.72 5.72
CA ILE A 52 -21.31 -2.88 4.90
C ILE A 52 -20.04 -3.47 5.48
N PHE A 53 -20.09 -4.75 5.87
CA PHE A 53 -18.95 -5.53 6.32
C PHE A 53 -18.32 -6.26 5.13
N GLN A 54 -17.14 -5.82 4.74
CA GLN A 54 -16.48 -6.23 3.50
C GLN A 54 -16.23 -7.75 3.45
N GLU A 55 -15.84 -8.37 4.56
CA GLU A 55 -15.53 -9.81 4.63
C GLU A 55 -16.73 -10.73 4.32
N LYS A 56 -17.96 -10.21 4.37
CA LYS A 56 -19.16 -10.94 3.98
C LYS A 56 -19.29 -11.13 2.46
N TYR A 57 -18.46 -10.41 1.69
CA TYR A 57 -18.41 -10.45 0.22
C TYR A 57 -17.17 -11.16 -0.31
N GLY A 58 -16.20 -11.48 0.55
CA GLY A 58 -14.99 -12.22 0.23
C GLY A 58 -13.82 -11.84 1.12
N LEU A 59 -12.77 -12.65 1.09
CA LEU A 59 -11.55 -12.46 1.86
C LEU A 59 -10.37 -12.09 0.95
N GLY A 60 -9.35 -11.47 1.53
CA GLY A 60 -8.13 -11.10 0.83
C GLY A 60 -8.24 -9.80 0.03
N GLU A 61 -7.54 -9.73 -1.10
CA GLU A 61 -7.50 -8.54 -1.96
C GLU A 61 -8.83 -8.35 -2.71
N PRO A 62 -9.15 -7.11 -3.14
CA PRO A 62 -10.40 -6.85 -3.86
C PRO A 62 -10.46 -7.66 -5.17
N THR A 63 -11.57 -8.34 -5.41
CA THR A 63 -11.89 -8.97 -6.70
C THR A 63 -13.02 -8.24 -7.40
N ASP A 64 -13.10 -8.36 -8.72
CA ASP A 64 -14.21 -7.81 -9.50
C ASP A 64 -15.58 -8.29 -8.98
N VAL A 65 -15.70 -9.57 -8.63
CA VAL A 65 -16.94 -10.15 -8.06
C VAL A 65 -17.30 -9.51 -6.71
N MET A 66 -16.31 -9.34 -5.84
CA MET A 66 -16.49 -8.70 -4.53
C MET A 66 -16.94 -7.23 -4.68
N VAL A 67 -16.28 -6.49 -5.57
CA VAL A 67 -16.60 -5.08 -5.82
C VAL A 67 -18.02 -4.94 -6.36
N ASP A 68 -18.40 -5.69 -7.39
CA ASP A 68 -19.75 -5.60 -7.98
C ASP A 68 -20.83 -5.91 -6.95
N ALA A 69 -20.65 -6.94 -6.11
CA ALA A 69 -21.61 -7.29 -5.06
C ALA A 69 -21.73 -6.18 -3.98
N ILE A 70 -20.62 -5.53 -3.63
CA ILE A 70 -20.64 -4.38 -2.68
C ILE A 70 -21.30 -3.15 -3.32
N LEU A 71 -21.03 -2.87 -4.60
CA LEU A 71 -21.69 -1.78 -5.33
C LEU A 71 -23.22 -1.98 -5.38
N GLU A 72 -23.68 -3.23 -5.64
CA GLU A 72 -25.11 -3.56 -5.60
C GLU A 72 -25.72 -3.37 -4.21
N ALA A 73 -25.00 -3.74 -3.15
CA ALA A 73 -25.46 -3.51 -1.78
C ALA A 73 -25.51 -2.02 -1.45
N ALA A 74 -24.50 -1.24 -1.83
CA ALA A 74 -24.45 0.21 -1.62
C ALA A 74 -25.55 0.96 -2.38
N ALA A 75 -25.93 0.51 -3.56
CA ALA A 75 -27.00 1.11 -4.37
C ALA A 75 -28.40 1.05 -3.68
N LYS A 76 -28.56 0.21 -2.66
CA LYS A 76 -29.80 0.13 -1.85
C LYS A 76 -29.89 1.21 -0.77
N THR A 77 -28.83 2.01 -0.62
CA THR A 77 -28.76 3.11 0.35
C THR A 77 -28.75 4.46 -0.38
N ASP A 78 -29.37 5.48 0.20
CA ASP A 78 -29.31 6.86 -0.29
C ASP A 78 -28.21 7.65 0.44
N CYS A 79 -27.02 7.06 0.56
CA CYS A 79 -25.90 7.68 1.24
C CYS A 79 -25.24 8.77 0.38
N LYS A 80 -24.81 9.84 1.03
CA LYS A 80 -24.09 10.97 0.40
C LYS A 80 -22.60 10.88 0.59
N ARG A 81 -22.15 10.11 1.61
CA ARG A 81 -20.74 9.99 1.97
C ARG A 81 -20.38 8.53 2.26
N ILE A 82 -19.25 8.09 1.72
CA ILE A 82 -18.63 6.80 2.03
C ILE A 82 -17.57 7.04 3.09
N VAL A 83 -17.61 6.26 4.15
CA VAL A 83 -16.59 6.26 5.22
C VAL A 83 -15.93 4.89 5.20
N ALA A 84 -14.70 4.83 4.70
CA ALA A 84 -13.91 3.61 4.63
C ALA A 84 -13.06 3.46 5.89
N ILE A 85 -13.28 2.41 6.68
CA ILE A 85 -12.50 2.12 7.88
C ILE A 85 -11.89 0.73 7.70
N GLY A 86 -10.63 0.66 7.23
CA GLY A 86 -10.04 -0.63 6.93
C GLY A 86 -8.64 -0.57 6.32
N GLY A 87 -8.14 -1.72 5.93
CA GLY A 87 -6.91 -1.86 5.16
C GLY A 87 -7.11 -1.59 3.66
N GLY A 88 -6.08 -1.86 2.85
CA GLY A 88 -6.08 -1.58 1.41
C GLY A 88 -7.32 -2.09 0.66
N THR A 89 -7.79 -3.29 0.97
CA THR A 89 -9.01 -3.87 0.34
C THR A 89 -10.24 -2.99 0.53
N VAL A 90 -10.52 -2.59 1.76
CA VAL A 90 -11.65 -1.71 2.10
C VAL A 90 -11.50 -0.35 1.43
N ILE A 91 -10.29 0.22 1.48
CA ILE A 91 -9.99 1.54 0.92
C ILE A 91 -10.18 1.53 -0.60
N ASP A 92 -9.65 0.54 -1.30
CA ASP A 92 -9.71 0.45 -2.75
C ASP A 92 -11.15 0.25 -3.25
N ILE A 93 -11.95 -0.57 -2.56
CA ILE A 93 -13.38 -0.73 -2.85
C ILE A 93 -14.12 0.60 -2.61
N ALA A 94 -13.86 1.28 -1.49
CA ALA A 94 -14.53 2.54 -1.16
C ALA A 94 -14.26 3.66 -2.18
N LYS A 95 -13.06 3.72 -2.75
CA LYS A 95 -12.74 4.63 -3.86
C LYS A 95 -13.62 4.39 -5.08
N ILE A 96 -13.86 3.12 -5.43
CA ILE A 96 -14.76 2.74 -6.52
C ILE A 96 -16.20 3.11 -6.16
N MET A 97 -16.65 2.84 -4.93
CA MET A 97 -17.98 3.21 -4.45
C MET A 97 -18.23 4.71 -4.52
N ALA A 98 -17.22 5.53 -4.25
CA ALA A 98 -17.33 6.99 -4.26
C ALA A 98 -17.56 7.56 -5.68
N VAL A 99 -17.20 6.83 -6.71
CA VAL A 99 -17.33 7.24 -8.12
C VAL A 99 -18.41 6.47 -8.89
N SER A 100 -18.92 5.37 -8.35
CA SER A 100 -20.00 4.59 -8.97
C SER A 100 -21.37 5.19 -8.67
N ALA A 101 -22.24 5.27 -9.69
CA ALA A 101 -23.66 5.61 -9.55
C ALA A 101 -24.56 4.37 -9.64
N GLY A 102 -23.98 3.16 -9.52
CA GLY A 102 -24.68 1.87 -9.64
C GLY A 102 -24.30 1.08 -10.87
N GLU A 103 -23.41 1.62 -11.73
CA GLU A 103 -22.81 0.89 -12.85
C GLU A 103 -21.81 -0.19 -12.35
N SER A 104 -21.60 -1.21 -13.20
CA SER A 104 -20.65 -2.28 -12.91
C SER A 104 -19.19 -1.77 -12.91
N LEU A 105 -18.32 -2.50 -12.23
CA LEU A 105 -16.89 -2.23 -12.25
C LEU A 105 -16.32 -2.22 -13.67
N ASP A 106 -16.77 -3.13 -14.55
CA ASP A 106 -16.32 -3.20 -15.94
C ASP A 106 -16.57 -1.89 -16.67
N SER A 107 -17.74 -1.29 -16.49
CA SER A 107 -18.10 0.01 -17.12
C SER A 107 -17.16 1.14 -16.70
N LEU A 108 -16.67 1.14 -15.45
CA LEU A 108 -15.71 2.14 -14.98
C LEU A 108 -14.34 1.96 -15.65
N TYR A 109 -13.91 0.71 -15.89
CA TYR A 109 -12.65 0.44 -16.58
C TYR A 109 -12.73 0.75 -18.08
N GLU A 110 -13.92 0.61 -18.71
CA GLU A 110 -14.11 0.90 -20.13
C GLU A 110 -14.11 2.40 -20.45
N ALA A 111 -14.48 3.23 -19.48
CA ALA A 111 -14.59 4.68 -19.67
C ALA A 111 -13.97 5.48 -18.49
N PRO A 112 -12.67 5.30 -18.20
CA PRO A 112 -12.02 5.92 -17.03
C PRO A 112 -12.02 7.45 -17.08
N ASP A 113 -12.03 8.05 -18.29
CA ASP A 113 -12.07 9.49 -18.48
C ASP A 113 -13.46 10.11 -18.18
N LYS A 114 -14.50 9.27 -18.07
CA LYS A 114 -15.86 9.69 -17.74
C LYS A 114 -16.19 9.54 -16.25
N ILE A 115 -15.25 9.04 -15.48
CA ILE A 115 -15.42 8.86 -14.01
C ILE A 115 -15.56 10.23 -13.37
N GLU A 116 -16.62 10.40 -12.61
CA GLU A 116 -16.89 11.58 -11.77
C GLU A 116 -17.16 11.15 -10.32
N LYS A 117 -16.82 12.01 -9.37
CA LYS A 117 -17.14 11.76 -7.98
C LYS A 117 -18.65 11.89 -7.75
N LYS A 118 -19.26 10.87 -7.18
CA LYS A 118 -20.71 10.80 -6.91
C LYS A 118 -21.03 10.97 -5.42
N ARG A 119 -20.11 10.60 -4.53
CA ARG A 119 -20.26 10.68 -3.08
C ARG A 119 -19.00 11.23 -2.44
N GLY A 120 -19.16 11.91 -1.29
CA GLY A 120 -18.01 12.23 -0.43
C GLY A 120 -17.28 10.97 0.00
N LEU A 121 -15.97 11.04 0.22
CA LEU A 121 -15.12 9.92 0.59
C LEU A 121 -14.20 10.30 1.75
N VAL A 122 -14.39 9.62 2.88
CA VAL A 122 -13.53 9.71 4.07
C VAL A 122 -12.85 8.37 4.27
N ILE A 123 -11.53 8.36 4.47
CA ILE A 123 -10.75 7.12 4.61
C ILE A 123 -9.98 7.11 5.92
N LEU A 124 -10.18 6.06 6.72
CA LEU A 124 -9.44 5.76 7.95
C LEU A 124 -8.65 4.46 7.75
N PRO A 125 -7.33 4.53 7.51
CA PRO A 125 -6.51 3.33 7.38
C PRO A 125 -6.36 2.62 8.73
N THR A 126 -6.49 1.28 8.71
CA THR A 126 -6.29 0.40 9.88
C THR A 126 -5.02 -0.43 9.76
N THR A 127 -4.20 -0.14 8.77
CA THR A 127 -2.85 -0.69 8.56
C THR A 127 -1.87 0.44 8.28
N CYS A 128 -0.60 0.21 8.51
CA CYS A 128 0.45 1.20 8.29
C CYS A 128 1.32 0.83 7.05
N GLY A 129 0.68 0.63 5.91
CA GLY A 129 1.36 0.09 4.73
C GLY A 129 1.03 0.77 3.42
N THR A 130 -0.23 0.74 3.04
CA THR A 130 -0.63 1.04 1.66
C THR A 130 -0.57 2.52 1.30
N GLY A 131 -0.71 3.45 2.26
CA GLY A 131 -0.83 4.87 1.97
C GLY A 131 -1.98 5.21 1.00
N SER A 132 -2.92 4.27 0.84
CA SER A 132 -3.98 4.37 -0.16
C SER A 132 -4.97 5.50 0.14
N GLU A 133 -5.04 5.97 1.37
CA GLU A 133 -5.92 7.06 1.81
C GLU A 133 -5.59 8.41 1.15
N VAL A 134 -4.37 8.56 0.61
CA VAL A 134 -3.92 9.79 -0.09
C VAL A 134 -3.63 9.60 -1.57
N THR A 135 -4.08 8.49 -2.15
CA THR A 135 -3.88 8.19 -3.58
C THR A 135 -5.20 8.09 -4.34
N ASN A 136 -5.13 8.17 -5.66
CA ASN A 136 -6.26 8.13 -6.58
C ASN A 136 -6.34 6.84 -7.40
N ILE A 137 -5.74 5.77 -6.90
CA ILE A 137 -5.73 4.46 -7.55
C ILE A 137 -6.44 3.43 -6.66
N SER A 138 -7.16 2.52 -7.29
CA SER A 138 -7.70 1.29 -6.69
C SER A 138 -7.18 0.10 -7.48
N ILE A 139 -6.62 -0.88 -6.80
CA ILE A 139 -6.08 -2.11 -7.41
C ILE A 139 -7.09 -3.24 -7.18
N VAL A 140 -7.62 -3.79 -8.27
CA VAL A 140 -8.57 -4.89 -8.22
C VAL A 140 -8.03 -6.10 -8.99
N ASN A 141 -8.13 -7.27 -8.39
CA ASN A 141 -7.90 -8.53 -9.09
C ASN A 141 -9.07 -8.80 -10.03
N ARG A 142 -8.84 -8.58 -11.32
CA ARG A 142 -9.79 -8.85 -12.39
C ARG A 142 -9.74 -10.34 -12.70
N THR A 143 -10.57 -11.11 -11.99
CA THR A 143 -10.56 -12.58 -12.05
C THR A 143 -10.80 -13.10 -13.46
N ARG A 144 -11.67 -12.43 -14.23
CA ARG A 144 -11.93 -12.74 -15.65
C ARG A 144 -10.71 -12.52 -16.56
N LEU A 145 -9.79 -11.62 -16.19
CA LEU A 145 -8.57 -11.33 -16.92
C LEU A 145 -7.34 -12.06 -16.37
N GLY A 146 -7.48 -12.72 -15.20
CA GLY A 146 -6.40 -13.41 -14.51
C GLY A 146 -5.25 -12.49 -14.10
N THR A 147 -5.54 -11.20 -13.79
CA THR A 147 -4.50 -10.23 -13.41
C THR A 147 -5.07 -9.09 -12.56
N LYS A 148 -4.18 -8.44 -11.81
CA LYS A 148 -4.49 -7.21 -11.09
C LYS A 148 -4.43 -6.01 -12.03
N VAL A 149 -5.44 -5.14 -11.97
CA VAL A 149 -5.52 -3.93 -12.79
C VAL A 149 -5.83 -2.74 -11.88
N GLY A 150 -5.06 -1.67 -12.05
CA GLY A 150 -5.32 -0.41 -11.37
C GLY A 150 -6.34 0.44 -12.12
N LEU A 151 -7.40 0.88 -11.43
CA LEU A 151 -8.27 1.95 -11.88
C LEU A 151 -7.74 3.27 -11.32
N VAL A 152 -7.50 4.25 -12.18
CA VAL A 152 -6.91 5.54 -11.80
C VAL A 152 -7.84 6.66 -12.26
N SER A 153 -8.26 7.51 -11.34
CA SER A 153 -9.03 8.72 -11.68
C SER A 153 -8.76 9.82 -10.66
N PRO A 154 -8.65 11.09 -11.08
CA PRO A 154 -8.53 12.23 -10.15
C PRO A 154 -9.73 12.40 -9.23
N HIS A 155 -10.85 11.73 -9.53
CA HIS A 155 -12.08 11.73 -8.74
C HIS A 155 -12.10 10.68 -7.62
N MET A 156 -11.09 9.79 -7.56
CA MET A 156 -10.94 8.74 -6.55
C MET A 156 -10.11 9.17 -5.33
N TYR A 157 -9.57 10.39 -5.31
CA TYR A 157 -8.97 10.91 -4.07
C TYR A 157 -10.02 11.01 -2.98
N ALA A 158 -9.67 10.63 -1.75
CA ALA A 158 -10.50 10.94 -0.59
C ALA A 158 -10.63 12.45 -0.41
N ASP A 159 -11.76 12.92 0.10
CA ASP A 159 -11.89 14.29 0.58
C ASP A 159 -11.09 14.44 1.87
N ASP A 160 -11.21 13.45 2.77
CA ASP A 160 -10.51 13.40 4.05
C ASP A 160 -9.78 12.06 4.22
N ALA A 161 -8.49 12.13 4.49
CA ALA A 161 -7.65 11.04 4.96
C ALA A 161 -7.44 11.22 6.47
N VAL A 162 -8.06 10.35 7.26
CA VAL A 162 -8.13 10.52 8.71
C VAL A 162 -7.26 9.48 9.40
N LEU A 163 -6.28 9.95 10.15
CA LEU A 163 -5.33 9.11 10.88
C LEU A 163 -5.79 8.95 12.34
N VAL A 164 -6.15 7.71 12.71
CA VAL A 164 -6.58 7.36 14.07
C VAL A 164 -5.74 6.19 14.58
N PRO A 165 -4.64 6.43 15.31
CA PRO A 165 -3.76 5.36 15.80
C PRO A 165 -4.45 4.33 16.68
N GLU A 166 -5.57 4.68 17.30
CA GLU A 166 -6.38 3.75 18.07
C GLU A 166 -6.78 2.51 17.27
N LEU A 167 -7.11 2.65 15.99
CA LEU A 167 -7.47 1.56 15.08
C LEU A 167 -6.36 0.52 14.86
N LEU A 168 -5.09 0.90 15.15
CA LEU A 168 -3.96 0.00 15.01
C LEU A 168 -3.60 -0.75 16.30
N LYS A 169 -4.22 -0.42 17.45
CA LYS A 169 -3.91 -1.09 18.72
C LYS A 169 -4.12 -2.61 18.67
N GLY A 170 -5.15 -3.05 17.95
CA GLY A 170 -5.47 -4.47 17.74
C GLY A 170 -4.79 -5.13 16.55
N LEU A 171 -3.93 -4.42 15.81
CA LEU A 171 -3.31 -4.94 14.59
C LEU A 171 -2.36 -6.11 14.92
N PRO A 172 -2.59 -7.33 14.37
CA PRO A 172 -1.70 -8.46 14.58
C PRO A 172 -0.27 -8.14 14.11
N PHE A 173 0.75 -8.63 14.83
CA PHE A 173 2.15 -8.32 14.50
C PHE A 173 2.54 -8.72 13.08
N GLY A 174 2.06 -9.86 12.58
CA GLY A 174 2.34 -10.28 11.20
C GLY A 174 1.79 -9.31 10.16
N VAL A 175 0.57 -8.78 10.38
CA VAL A 175 -0.03 -7.76 9.49
C VAL A 175 0.71 -6.43 9.61
N PHE A 176 1.09 -6.03 10.83
CA PHE A 176 1.94 -4.86 11.05
C PHE A 176 3.27 -4.99 10.29
N ALA A 177 3.96 -6.12 10.42
CA ALA A 177 5.25 -6.36 9.79
C ALA A 177 5.16 -6.27 8.27
N THR A 178 4.25 -7.03 7.65
CA THR A 178 4.08 -7.02 6.19
C THR A 178 3.66 -5.65 5.67
N SER A 179 2.71 -4.98 6.34
CA SER A 179 2.23 -3.67 5.88
C SER A 179 3.28 -2.58 6.05
N SER A 180 3.98 -2.52 7.19
CA SER A 180 5.00 -1.47 7.42
C SER A 180 6.24 -1.64 6.53
N ILE A 181 6.61 -2.88 6.17
CA ILE A 181 7.65 -3.14 5.16
C ILE A 181 7.19 -2.65 3.78
N ASP A 182 5.92 -2.85 3.43
CA ASP A 182 5.33 -2.31 2.20
C ASP A 182 5.46 -0.78 2.12
N ALA A 183 5.15 -0.07 3.22
CA ALA A 183 5.37 1.38 3.31
C ALA A 183 6.84 1.77 3.11
N LEU A 184 7.79 0.99 3.65
CA LEU A 184 9.22 1.23 3.42
C LEU A 184 9.57 1.06 1.94
N VAL A 185 9.06 0.00 1.29
CA VAL A 185 9.27 -0.23 -0.15
C VAL A 185 8.68 0.91 -0.98
N HIS A 186 7.46 1.35 -0.69
CA HIS A 186 6.83 2.51 -1.32
C HIS A 186 7.71 3.76 -1.23
N ALA A 187 8.22 4.06 -0.03
CA ALA A 187 9.07 5.23 0.21
C ALA A 187 10.41 5.16 -0.53
N VAL A 188 11.03 3.97 -0.58
CA VAL A 188 12.32 3.77 -1.28
C VAL A 188 12.12 3.85 -2.79
N GLU A 189 11.18 3.09 -3.36
CA GLU A 189 10.95 3.09 -4.81
C GLU A 189 10.53 4.44 -5.34
N SER A 190 9.61 5.12 -4.65
CA SER A 190 9.17 6.46 -5.06
C SER A 190 10.29 7.50 -4.98
N SER A 191 11.21 7.38 -4.01
CA SER A 191 12.36 8.28 -3.89
C SER A 191 13.42 8.04 -4.98
N LEU A 192 13.58 6.80 -5.46
CA LEU A 192 14.48 6.43 -6.54
C LEU A 192 13.86 6.61 -7.94
N SER A 193 12.56 6.83 -8.03
CA SER A 193 11.85 6.97 -9.29
C SER A 193 12.39 8.16 -10.12
N PRO A 194 12.48 8.05 -11.45
CA PRO A 194 12.79 9.18 -12.33
C PRO A 194 11.72 10.29 -12.28
N LYS A 195 10.54 10.00 -11.71
CA LYS A 195 9.47 10.97 -11.48
C LYS A 195 9.55 11.62 -10.09
N ALA A 196 10.52 11.23 -9.27
CA ALA A 196 10.70 11.80 -7.94
C ALA A 196 11.07 13.29 -8.03
N THR A 197 10.43 14.09 -7.21
CA THR A 197 10.64 15.53 -7.09
C THR A 197 11.20 15.87 -5.71
N PRO A 198 11.73 17.08 -5.48
CA PRO A 198 12.12 17.51 -4.14
C PRO A 198 11.01 17.33 -3.10
N TYR A 199 9.75 17.58 -3.48
CA TYR A 199 8.59 17.40 -2.59
C TYR A 199 8.32 15.92 -2.27
N THR A 200 8.26 15.07 -3.27
CA THR A 200 8.01 13.63 -3.02
C THR A 200 9.14 12.99 -2.23
N LYS A 201 10.40 13.39 -2.49
CA LYS A 201 11.57 12.94 -1.74
C LYS A 201 11.54 13.36 -0.27
N LEU A 202 11.03 14.59 0.03
CA LEU A 202 10.88 15.03 1.41
C LEU A 202 10.04 14.04 2.23
N PHE A 203 8.88 13.63 1.71
CA PHE A 203 8.01 12.66 2.34
C PHE A 203 8.62 11.25 2.33
N GLY A 204 9.14 10.78 1.19
CA GLY A 204 9.73 9.46 1.07
C GLY A 204 10.90 9.22 2.02
N TYR A 205 11.87 10.12 2.08
CA TYR A 205 13.01 10.01 3.00
C TYR A 205 12.60 10.14 4.47
N LYS A 206 11.58 10.95 4.77
CA LYS A 206 11.08 11.03 6.15
C LYS A 206 10.38 9.74 6.56
N ALA A 207 9.59 9.13 5.68
CA ALA A 207 8.97 7.82 5.91
C ALA A 207 10.05 6.74 6.16
N ILE A 208 11.10 6.67 5.33
CA ILE A 208 12.22 5.74 5.52
C ILE A 208 12.86 5.91 6.90
N GLU A 209 13.17 7.16 7.29
CA GLU A 209 13.77 7.44 8.59
C GLU A 209 12.88 6.94 9.74
N MET A 210 11.59 7.28 9.70
CA MET A 210 10.64 6.91 10.76
C MET A 210 10.50 5.40 10.88
N ILE A 211 10.36 4.68 9.78
CA ILE A 211 10.19 3.23 9.75
C ILE A 211 11.46 2.54 10.26
N ILE A 212 12.65 2.92 9.77
CA ILE A 212 13.92 2.30 10.20
C ILE A 212 14.15 2.52 11.69
N ARG A 213 13.93 3.73 12.22
CA ARG A 213 14.04 3.99 13.67
C ARG A 213 13.03 3.19 14.50
N GLY A 214 11.81 3.06 14.00
CA GLY A 214 10.78 2.21 14.62
C GLY A 214 11.20 0.75 14.66
N TYR A 215 11.77 0.21 13.58
CA TYR A 215 12.27 -1.17 13.55
C TYR A 215 13.47 -1.38 14.47
N GLN A 216 14.40 -0.43 14.55
CA GLN A 216 15.52 -0.50 15.51
C GLN A 216 15.01 -0.58 16.94
N LYS A 217 13.97 0.19 17.29
CA LYS A 217 13.35 0.11 18.61
C LYS A 217 12.70 -1.25 18.85
N ILE A 218 11.93 -1.76 17.88
CA ILE A 218 11.28 -3.08 17.99
C ILE A 218 12.33 -4.20 18.08
N ALA A 219 13.41 -4.12 17.30
CA ALA A 219 14.51 -5.10 17.38
C ALA A 219 15.21 -5.11 18.74
N ALA A 220 15.36 -3.95 19.37
CA ALA A 220 16.01 -3.83 20.67
C ALA A 220 15.11 -4.20 21.86
N GLU A 221 13.82 -3.85 21.80
CA GLU A 221 12.90 -3.91 22.95
C GLU A 221 11.80 -5.01 22.79
N GLY A 222 11.73 -5.66 21.62
CA GLY A 222 10.74 -6.71 21.33
C GLY A 222 9.47 -6.18 20.66
N LYS A 223 8.62 -7.12 20.21
CA LYS A 223 7.48 -6.85 19.33
C LYS A 223 6.47 -5.84 19.89
N GLU A 224 6.27 -5.83 21.19
CA GLU A 224 5.29 -4.93 21.83
C GLU A 224 5.77 -3.48 21.92
N ALA A 225 7.06 -3.23 21.71
CA ALA A 225 7.60 -1.87 21.61
C ALA A 225 7.00 -1.06 20.44
N ARG A 226 6.32 -1.75 19.49
CA ARG A 226 5.57 -1.08 18.42
C ARG A 226 4.38 -0.27 18.94
N ILE A 227 3.71 -0.74 19.99
CA ILE A 227 2.42 -0.17 20.44
C ILE A 227 2.49 1.34 20.69
N PRO A 228 3.44 1.86 21.49
CA PRO A 228 3.53 3.31 21.73
C PRO A 228 3.99 4.13 20.52
N ILE A 229 4.47 3.49 19.46
CA ILE A 229 4.95 4.16 18.23
C ILE A 229 4.10 3.84 16.98
N MET A 230 2.91 3.23 17.16
CA MET A 230 2.00 2.95 16.02
C MET A 230 1.59 4.22 15.29
N LYS A 231 1.44 5.34 16.00
CA LYS A 231 1.22 6.65 15.40
C LYS A 231 2.30 7.02 14.38
N ASP A 232 3.57 6.79 14.72
CA ASP A 232 4.69 7.11 13.83
C ASP A 232 4.68 6.25 12.58
N PHE A 233 4.35 4.95 12.70
CA PHE A 233 4.20 4.06 11.56
C PHE A 233 3.01 4.45 10.67
N LEU A 234 1.90 4.87 11.25
CA LEU A 234 0.74 5.35 10.50
C LEU A 234 1.08 6.62 9.70
N ILE A 235 1.74 7.58 10.32
CA ILE A 235 2.23 8.80 9.66
C ILE A 235 3.25 8.46 8.58
N ALA A 236 4.19 7.56 8.84
CA ALA A 236 5.20 7.14 7.86
C ALA A 236 4.56 6.48 6.63
N SER A 237 3.54 5.63 6.82
CA SER A 237 2.75 5.05 5.73
C SER A 237 2.04 6.12 4.91
N ASN A 238 1.43 7.11 5.55
CA ASN A 238 0.81 8.25 4.90
C ASN A 238 1.83 9.07 4.07
N TYR A 239 3.00 9.36 4.62
CA TYR A 239 4.08 10.04 3.90
C TYR A 239 4.56 9.21 2.69
N ALA A 240 4.71 7.90 2.84
CA ALA A 240 5.02 7.02 1.71
C ALA A 240 3.93 7.10 0.64
N GLY A 241 2.65 7.13 1.05
CA GLY A 241 1.48 7.32 0.18
C GLY A 241 1.56 8.62 -0.64
N ILE A 242 1.87 9.73 0.00
CA ILE A 242 2.05 11.04 -0.67
C ILE A 242 3.21 10.97 -1.69
N ALA A 243 4.31 10.32 -1.32
CA ALA A 243 5.47 10.20 -2.17
C ALA A 243 5.18 9.36 -3.43
N PHE A 244 4.70 8.12 -3.25
CA PHE A 244 4.47 7.23 -4.39
C PHE A 244 3.22 7.59 -5.19
N GLY A 245 2.24 8.25 -4.61
CA GLY A 245 1.05 8.75 -5.33
C GLY A 245 1.39 9.66 -6.51
N THR A 246 2.53 10.36 -6.45
CA THR A 246 3.06 11.18 -7.56
C THR A 246 4.20 10.47 -8.28
N ALA A 247 5.19 9.93 -7.57
CA ALA A 247 6.40 9.37 -8.16
C ALA A 247 6.26 7.91 -8.65
N GLY A 248 5.25 7.19 -8.13
CA GLY A 248 4.97 5.80 -8.49
C GLY A 248 5.88 4.78 -7.79
N CYS A 249 5.47 3.52 -7.88
CA CYS A 249 6.26 2.33 -7.50
C CYS A 249 6.97 1.76 -8.73
N ALA A 250 7.92 0.85 -8.53
CA ALA A 250 8.85 0.38 -9.57
C ALA A 250 9.01 -1.15 -9.59
N ALA A 251 10.23 -1.64 -9.78
CA ALA A 251 10.53 -3.05 -10.03
C ALA A 251 10.27 -3.97 -8.83
N VAL A 252 10.38 -3.49 -7.59
CA VAL A 252 10.05 -4.33 -6.42
C VAL A 252 8.58 -4.75 -6.50
N HIS A 253 7.67 -3.77 -6.71
CA HIS A 253 6.26 -4.07 -6.91
C HIS A 253 6.01 -4.89 -8.17
N ALA A 254 6.65 -4.53 -9.30
CA ALA A 254 6.46 -5.26 -10.56
C ALA A 254 6.84 -6.74 -10.45
N THR A 255 7.97 -7.03 -9.82
CA THR A 255 8.48 -8.41 -9.67
C THR A 255 7.77 -9.20 -8.56
N SER A 256 7.14 -8.55 -7.60
CA SER A 256 6.39 -9.20 -6.53
C SER A 256 5.00 -9.70 -6.98
N TYR A 257 4.40 -9.10 -8.01
CA TYR A 257 3.03 -9.43 -8.44
C TYR A 257 2.82 -10.90 -8.83
N PRO A 258 3.74 -11.57 -9.58
CA PRO A 258 3.58 -12.98 -9.88
C PRO A 258 3.58 -13.86 -8.62
N LEU A 259 4.44 -13.55 -7.63
CA LEU A 259 4.49 -14.27 -6.36
C LEU A 259 3.16 -14.13 -5.58
N GLY A 260 2.68 -12.90 -5.39
CA GLY A 260 1.43 -12.66 -4.71
C GLY A 260 0.22 -13.24 -5.44
N GLY A 261 0.19 -13.13 -6.78
CA GLY A 261 -0.93 -13.59 -7.61
C GLY A 261 -1.02 -15.11 -7.73
N THR A 262 0.11 -15.81 -7.79
CA THR A 262 0.15 -17.27 -7.99
C THR A 262 0.13 -18.03 -6.66
N TYR A 263 0.88 -17.55 -5.67
CA TYR A 263 1.10 -18.24 -4.40
C TYR A 263 0.33 -17.63 -3.23
N HIS A 264 -0.48 -16.62 -3.49
CA HIS A 264 -1.31 -15.92 -2.49
C HIS A 264 -0.49 -15.38 -1.30
N VAL A 265 0.78 -15.06 -1.53
CA VAL A 265 1.63 -14.41 -0.53
C VAL A 265 1.13 -12.98 -0.32
N ALA A 266 1.06 -12.54 0.93
CA ALA A 266 0.63 -11.20 1.27
C ALA A 266 1.45 -10.14 0.51
N HIS A 267 0.81 -9.05 0.06
CA HIS A 267 1.43 -8.04 -0.81
C HIS A 267 2.76 -7.51 -0.27
N GLY A 268 2.77 -7.04 0.98
CA GLY A 268 4.00 -6.52 1.58
C GLY A 268 5.09 -7.58 1.80
N GLU A 269 4.72 -8.85 2.06
CA GLU A 269 5.69 -9.95 2.13
C GLU A 269 6.25 -10.28 0.75
N SER A 270 5.42 -10.26 -0.30
CA SER A 270 5.89 -10.43 -1.69
C SER A 270 6.85 -9.31 -2.11
N ASN A 271 6.57 -8.06 -1.74
CA ASN A 271 7.46 -6.93 -1.96
C ASN A 271 8.78 -7.09 -1.20
N TYR A 272 8.71 -7.53 0.06
CA TYR A 272 9.91 -7.76 0.86
C TYR A 272 10.82 -8.86 0.25
N ALA A 273 10.24 -9.93 -0.26
CA ALA A 273 11.01 -10.98 -0.91
C ALA A 273 11.90 -10.44 -2.05
N MET A 274 11.45 -9.43 -2.79
CA MET A 274 12.17 -8.83 -3.92
C MET A 274 13.08 -7.66 -3.52
N PHE A 275 12.82 -7.00 -2.39
CA PHE A 275 13.26 -5.64 -2.07
C PHE A 275 14.76 -5.39 -2.27
N THR A 276 15.59 -5.98 -1.43
CA THR A 276 17.05 -5.74 -1.48
C THR A 276 17.70 -6.37 -2.71
N GLY A 277 17.13 -7.45 -3.26
CA GLY A 277 17.59 -8.06 -4.51
C GLY A 277 17.48 -7.10 -5.69
N VAL A 278 16.38 -6.37 -5.81
CA VAL A 278 16.22 -5.32 -6.84
C VAL A 278 17.22 -4.19 -6.62
N LEU A 279 17.39 -3.70 -5.39
CA LEU A 279 18.35 -2.62 -5.10
C LEU A 279 19.79 -3.01 -5.38
N LYS A 280 20.20 -4.26 -5.04
CA LYS A 280 21.53 -4.80 -5.38
C LYS A 280 21.73 -4.83 -6.89
N ASN A 281 20.72 -5.21 -7.66
CA ASN A 281 20.76 -5.20 -9.12
C ASN A 281 20.81 -3.78 -9.72
N TYR A 282 20.17 -2.80 -9.12
CA TYR A 282 20.37 -1.40 -9.51
C TYR A 282 21.82 -0.95 -9.31
N MET A 283 22.43 -1.30 -8.17
CA MET A 283 23.83 -0.97 -7.86
C MET A 283 24.85 -1.61 -8.80
N GLU A 284 24.55 -2.79 -9.38
CA GLU A 284 25.41 -3.39 -10.41
C GLU A 284 25.41 -2.59 -11.72
N ILE A 285 24.31 -1.89 -12.02
CA ILE A 285 24.15 -1.11 -13.25
C ILE A 285 24.66 0.32 -13.05
N ARG A 286 24.27 0.94 -11.93
CA ARG A 286 24.58 2.33 -11.64
C ARG A 286 24.73 2.56 -10.14
N GLN A 287 25.87 3.08 -9.73
CA GLN A 287 26.22 3.27 -8.31
C GLN A 287 26.17 4.73 -7.86
N ASP A 288 25.94 5.68 -8.77
CA ASP A 288 25.89 7.12 -8.51
C ASP A 288 24.45 7.68 -8.52
N GLY A 289 24.33 8.99 -8.31
CA GLY A 289 23.05 9.68 -8.32
C GLY A 289 22.19 9.41 -7.09
N GLU A 290 20.88 9.28 -7.29
CA GLU A 290 19.93 9.17 -6.17
C GLU A 290 20.15 7.91 -5.32
N ILE A 291 20.56 6.80 -5.92
CA ILE A 291 20.81 5.56 -5.16
C ILE A 291 22.02 5.71 -4.23
N ALA A 292 23.05 6.46 -4.63
CA ALA A 292 24.20 6.75 -3.77
C ALA A 292 23.77 7.60 -2.56
N PHE A 293 22.92 8.61 -2.79
CA PHE A 293 22.36 9.43 -1.73
C PHE A 293 21.47 8.61 -0.78
N MET A 294 20.60 7.76 -1.32
CA MET A 294 19.77 6.84 -0.55
C MET A 294 20.64 5.92 0.33
N ASN A 295 21.65 5.30 -0.25
CA ASN A 295 22.54 4.39 0.46
C ASN A 295 23.32 5.09 1.57
N GLN A 296 23.77 6.34 1.35
CA GLN A 296 24.42 7.13 2.39
C GLN A 296 23.48 7.41 3.56
N ARG A 297 22.21 7.72 3.30
CA ARG A 297 21.23 7.97 4.35
C ARG A 297 20.87 6.69 5.11
N LEU A 298 20.64 5.59 4.40
CA LEU A 298 20.39 4.28 5.02
C LEU A 298 21.59 3.83 5.86
N ALA A 299 22.82 3.98 5.35
CA ALA A 299 24.05 3.64 6.09
C ALA A 299 24.17 4.45 7.39
N THR A 300 23.85 5.74 7.33
CA THR A 300 23.82 6.61 8.53
C THR A 300 22.79 6.13 9.54
N LEU A 301 21.57 5.77 9.10
CA LEU A 301 20.49 5.29 9.97
C LEU A 301 20.85 3.92 10.58
N LEU A 302 21.46 3.04 9.80
CA LEU A 302 21.81 1.68 10.22
C LEU A 302 23.17 1.59 10.96
N GLY A 303 23.95 2.68 11.00
CA GLY A 303 25.25 2.71 11.65
C GLY A 303 26.30 1.83 10.94
N CYS A 304 26.27 1.77 9.61
CA CYS A 304 27.17 0.92 8.81
C CYS A 304 27.82 1.66 7.63
N SER A 305 28.70 0.99 6.90
CA SER A 305 29.21 1.52 5.64
C SER A 305 28.19 1.40 4.51
N THR A 306 28.33 2.22 3.45
CA THR A 306 27.47 2.11 2.26
C THR A 306 27.65 0.80 1.50
N LYS A 307 28.75 0.07 1.72
CA LYS A 307 28.99 -1.25 1.11
C LYS A 307 28.13 -2.33 1.78
N ASP A 308 27.87 -2.19 3.08
CA ASP A 308 27.17 -3.19 3.89
C ASP A 308 25.67 -2.86 4.05
N VAL A 309 25.20 -1.76 3.42
CA VAL A 309 23.90 -1.17 3.70
C VAL A 309 22.73 -2.13 3.46
N TYR A 310 22.75 -2.92 2.39
CA TYR A 310 21.66 -3.86 2.10
C TYR A 310 21.67 -5.10 2.98
N ASP A 311 22.86 -5.55 3.37
CA ASP A 311 22.99 -6.69 4.30
C ASP A 311 22.53 -6.27 5.70
N LYS A 312 22.88 -5.06 6.16
CA LYS A 312 22.38 -4.51 7.43
C LYS A 312 20.88 -4.19 7.39
N LEU A 313 20.37 -3.78 6.24
CA LEU A 313 18.93 -3.61 6.07
C LEU A 313 18.20 -4.96 6.14
N ASP A 314 18.68 -5.98 5.43
CA ASP A 314 18.13 -7.34 5.50
C ASP A 314 18.21 -7.93 6.93
N GLU A 315 19.31 -7.69 7.66
CA GLU A 315 19.46 -8.10 9.06
C GLU A 315 18.37 -7.44 9.95
N LEU A 316 18.19 -6.13 9.84
CA LEU A 316 17.16 -5.42 10.60
C LEU A 316 15.74 -5.89 10.24
N LEU A 317 15.43 -5.95 8.95
CA LEU A 317 14.10 -6.39 8.48
C LEU A 317 13.83 -7.85 8.88
N GLY A 318 14.85 -8.71 8.90
CA GLY A 318 14.74 -10.10 9.33
C GLY A 318 14.33 -10.26 10.80
N THR A 319 14.59 -9.26 11.66
CA THR A 319 14.08 -9.24 13.04
C THR A 319 12.59 -8.93 13.11
N ILE A 320 12.04 -8.26 12.12
CA ILE A 320 10.63 -7.89 12.02
C ILE A 320 9.83 -9.00 11.30
N LEU A 321 10.32 -9.45 10.16
CA LEU A 321 9.74 -10.50 9.35
C LEU A 321 10.86 -11.36 8.76
N PRO A 322 10.94 -12.65 9.07
CA PRO A 322 11.93 -13.54 8.46
C PRO A 322 11.82 -13.54 6.93
N LYS A 323 12.91 -13.23 6.25
CA LYS A 323 12.96 -13.25 4.79
C LYS A 323 13.06 -14.70 4.30
N LYS A 324 12.28 -15.01 3.28
CA LYS A 324 12.27 -16.34 2.64
C LYS A 324 12.80 -16.24 1.22
N ALA A 325 13.48 -17.28 0.76
CA ALA A 325 13.80 -17.47 -0.64
C ALA A 325 12.54 -17.85 -1.44
N LEU A 326 12.53 -17.66 -2.75
CA LEU A 326 11.33 -17.89 -3.57
C LEU A 326 10.88 -19.36 -3.54
N HIS A 327 11.81 -20.31 -3.50
CA HIS A 327 11.47 -21.73 -3.41
C HIS A 327 10.76 -22.09 -2.09
N GLU A 328 10.97 -21.35 -1.01
CA GLU A 328 10.28 -21.57 0.27
C GLU A 328 8.78 -21.18 0.21
N TYR A 329 8.37 -20.37 -0.78
CA TYR A 329 6.97 -20.11 -1.10
C TYR A 329 6.37 -21.16 -2.05
N GLY A 330 7.19 -22.12 -2.51
CA GLY A 330 6.78 -23.17 -3.45
C GLY A 330 7.03 -22.84 -4.93
N VAL A 331 7.68 -21.71 -5.22
CA VAL A 331 8.06 -21.33 -6.60
C VAL A 331 9.03 -22.36 -7.14
N LYS A 332 8.85 -22.76 -8.40
CA LYS A 332 9.70 -23.73 -9.09
C LYS A 332 10.67 -23.04 -10.05
N PRO A 333 11.84 -23.63 -10.32
CA PRO A 333 12.85 -23.02 -11.22
C PRO A 333 12.30 -22.64 -12.59
N GLU A 334 11.43 -23.48 -13.17
CA GLU A 334 10.82 -23.28 -14.49
C GLU A 334 9.82 -22.11 -14.53
N GLU A 335 9.31 -21.67 -13.37
CA GLU A 335 8.37 -20.55 -13.28
C GLU A 335 9.06 -19.18 -13.31
N LEU A 336 10.37 -19.11 -13.06
CA LEU A 336 11.12 -17.86 -13.04
C LEU A 336 11.07 -17.14 -14.40
N GLU A 337 11.12 -17.90 -15.51
CA GLU A 337 10.96 -17.34 -16.85
C GLU A 337 9.51 -16.89 -17.13
N VAL A 338 8.52 -17.63 -16.62
CA VAL A 338 7.11 -17.27 -16.73
C VAL A 338 6.83 -15.95 -15.96
N PHE A 339 7.37 -15.84 -14.75
CA PHE A 339 7.29 -14.60 -13.94
C PHE A 339 7.94 -13.44 -14.66
N THR A 340 9.16 -13.65 -15.20
CA THR A 340 9.86 -12.62 -15.98
C THR A 340 9.03 -12.14 -17.15
N LYS A 341 8.48 -13.05 -17.94
CA LYS A 341 7.62 -12.71 -19.08
C LYS A 341 6.38 -11.92 -18.64
N SER A 342 5.70 -12.37 -17.58
CA SER A 342 4.54 -11.68 -17.03
C SER A 342 4.86 -10.24 -16.61
N VAL A 343 6.00 -10.02 -15.94
CA VAL A 343 6.44 -8.67 -15.54
C VAL A 343 6.67 -7.78 -16.76
N MET A 344 7.43 -8.27 -17.74
CA MET A 344 7.78 -7.47 -18.93
C MET A 344 6.58 -7.12 -19.80
N GLU A 345 5.61 -8.02 -19.91
CA GLU A 345 4.41 -7.81 -20.73
C GLU A 345 3.31 -6.98 -20.03
N ARG A 346 3.19 -7.13 -18.72
CA ARG A 346 2.01 -6.60 -18.00
C ARG A 346 2.31 -5.45 -17.04
N GLN A 347 3.56 -5.28 -16.60
CA GLN A 347 3.93 -4.30 -15.57
C GLN A 347 4.70 -3.09 -16.12
N GLY A 348 4.51 -2.74 -17.41
CA GLY A 348 5.21 -1.63 -18.06
C GLY A 348 5.07 -0.29 -17.32
N ARG A 349 3.92 -0.04 -16.70
CA ARG A 349 3.66 1.17 -15.90
C ARG A 349 4.61 1.27 -14.69
N LEU A 350 4.83 0.17 -13.99
CA LEU A 350 5.75 0.10 -12.84
C LEU A 350 7.20 0.11 -13.31
N MET A 351 7.53 -0.69 -14.31
CA MET A 351 8.89 -0.81 -14.85
C MET A 351 9.41 0.53 -15.43
N ALA A 352 8.53 1.42 -15.90
CA ALA A 352 8.89 2.76 -16.35
C ALA A 352 9.37 3.70 -15.24
N ASN A 353 9.18 3.33 -13.96
CA ASN A 353 9.59 4.13 -12.81
C ASN A 353 10.90 3.62 -12.18
N ASN A 354 11.56 2.65 -12.78
CA ASN A 354 12.83 2.11 -12.27
C ASN A 354 13.92 3.18 -12.24
N PHE A 355 14.75 3.15 -11.21
CA PHE A 355 15.94 4.00 -11.10
C PHE A 355 16.87 3.87 -12.33
N VAL A 356 17.03 2.65 -12.81
CA VAL A 356 17.66 2.31 -14.08
C VAL A 356 16.79 1.32 -14.83
N PRO A 357 16.76 1.33 -16.17
CA PRO A 357 16.02 0.35 -16.96
C PRO A 357 16.48 -1.07 -16.65
N LEU A 358 15.52 -1.99 -16.49
CA LEU A 358 15.77 -3.41 -16.34
C LEU A 358 15.15 -4.14 -17.53
N ASP A 359 15.96 -4.89 -18.25
CA ASP A 359 15.51 -5.80 -19.31
C ASP A 359 15.09 -7.18 -18.75
N ALA A 360 14.58 -8.04 -19.61
CA ALA A 360 14.14 -9.38 -19.24
C ALA A 360 15.27 -10.24 -18.65
N GLN A 361 16.51 -10.08 -19.14
CA GLN A 361 17.64 -10.84 -18.62
C GLN A 361 17.97 -10.43 -17.19
N ARG A 362 17.89 -9.13 -16.89
CA ARG A 362 18.12 -8.60 -15.54
C ARG A 362 17.00 -9.00 -14.59
N VAL A 363 15.74 -8.95 -15.00
CA VAL A 363 14.59 -9.41 -14.18
C VAL A 363 14.72 -10.90 -13.88
N LEU A 364 15.09 -11.73 -14.86
CA LEU A 364 15.34 -13.16 -14.64
C LEU A 364 16.53 -13.40 -13.68
N LYS A 365 17.58 -12.60 -13.79
CA LYS A 365 18.72 -12.66 -12.85
C LYS A 365 18.26 -12.39 -11.41
N ILE A 366 17.45 -11.33 -11.20
CA ILE A 366 16.91 -11.01 -9.87
C ILE A 366 16.14 -12.21 -9.30
N TYR A 367 15.25 -12.82 -10.07
CA TYR A 367 14.52 -14.01 -9.61
C TYR A 367 15.44 -15.20 -9.28
N LYS A 368 16.47 -15.45 -10.09
CA LYS A 368 17.43 -16.53 -9.84
C LYS A 368 18.27 -16.31 -8.58
N GLU A 369 18.62 -15.07 -8.27
CA GLU A 369 19.38 -14.70 -7.07
C GLU A 369 18.54 -14.81 -5.79
N LEU A 370 17.22 -14.68 -5.91
CA LEU A 370 16.28 -14.77 -4.81
C LEU A 370 15.65 -16.15 -4.65
N PHE A 371 15.92 -17.07 -5.59
CA PHE A 371 15.40 -18.45 -5.58
C PHE A 371 16.13 -19.34 -4.59
#